data_1c7575d515880482ad3a8ffa7c5f7bd8
#
_entry.id   1c7575d515880482ad3a8ffa7c5f7bd8
#
_cell.length_a   1.000
_cell.length_b   1.000
_cell.length_c   1.000
_cell.angle_alpha   90.00
_cell.angle_beta   90.00
_cell.angle_gamma   90.00
#
_symmetry.space_group_name_H-M   'P 1'
#
loop_
_entity.id
_entity.type
_entity.pdbx_description
1 polymer ?
#
loop_
_entity_poly.entity_id
_entity_poly.type
_entity_poly.pdbx_seq_one_letter_code
_entity_poly.pdbx_strand_id
1 'polypeptide(L)'
;MYQLAIFDLDGTLLDTLADLRQGLNYALSTQGFAPRTLPEVRAFVGNGIRKLIELAVPAGTDEAQIEAVFEAFNPYYAVHCADFTTPYPGISELLRQLQADGVVSAVVSNKPDYAVKTLSAQYFPGLLAASAGAKDGVRKKPCPDAVFEVVRQLGAEALRAVYIGDSEVDVATARNAGLPCISVSWGFRDRDVLVNAGAETICDSMDALYRALREG
;
A
#
# COMPACT_ATOMS: atom_id res chain seq x y z
N MET A 1 -22.07 -8.70 5.76
CA MET A 1 -20.99 -7.90 6.36
C MET A 1 -19.70 -8.71 6.33
N TYR A 2 -18.60 -8.14 5.88
CA TYR A 2 -17.27 -8.75 5.98
C TYR A 2 -16.82 -8.80 7.44
N GLN A 3 -15.97 -9.77 7.76
CA GLN A 3 -15.42 -9.99 9.10
C GLN A 3 -13.93 -9.65 9.18
N LEU A 4 -13.25 -9.66 8.02
CA LEU A 4 -11.85 -9.27 7.87
C LEU A 4 -11.72 -8.30 6.69
N ALA A 5 -11.19 -7.10 6.95
CA ALA A 5 -10.85 -6.09 5.96
C ALA A 5 -9.32 -6.00 5.84
N ILE A 6 -8.77 -6.37 4.68
CA ILE A 6 -7.33 -6.30 4.39
C ILE A 6 -7.09 -5.09 3.49
N PHE A 7 -6.35 -4.12 3.99
CA PHE A 7 -6.07 -2.86 3.30
C PHE A 7 -4.65 -2.84 2.70
N ASP A 8 -4.49 -2.22 1.54
CA ASP A 8 -3.19 -1.65 1.21
C ASP A 8 -2.90 -0.43 2.11
N LEU A 9 -1.67 0.04 2.12
CA LEU A 9 -1.23 1.18 2.94
C LEU A 9 -1.12 2.46 2.10
N ASP A 10 -0.18 2.46 1.14
CA ASP A 10 0.20 3.63 0.34
C ASP A 10 -0.90 3.96 -0.69
N GLY A 11 -1.53 5.14 -0.57
CA GLY A 11 -2.66 5.52 -1.43
C GLY A 11 -4.02 5.03 -0.95
N THR A 12 -4.07 4.14 0.03
CA THR A 12 -5.33 3.59 0.57
C THR A 12 -5.62 4.11 1.98
N LEU A 13 -4.76 3.83 2.95
CA LEU A 13 -4.88 4.32 4.32
C LEU A 13 -4.09 5.62 4.54
N LEU A 14 -2.91 5.74 3.91
CA LEU A 14 -1.98 6.85 4.07
C LEU A 14 -1.64 7.50 2.73
N ASP A 15 -1.59 8.82 2.70
CA ASP A 15 -0.91 9.58 1.66
C ASP A 15 0.59 9.66 2.00
N THR A 16 1.37 8.83 1.36
CA THR A 16 2.82 8.67 1.59
C THR A 16 3.66 9.25 0.45
N LEU A 17 3.02 9.88 -0.54
CA LEU A 17 3.66 10.22 -1.81
C LEU A 17 4.78 11.24 -1.65
N ALA A 18 4.63 12.21 -0.72
CA ALA A 18 5.63 13.23 -0.47
C ALA A 18 6.93 12.64 0.09
N ASP A 19 6.83 11.72 1.05
CA ASP A 19 7.99 11.06 1.66
C ASP A 19 8.67 10.09 0.69
N LEU A 20 7.90 9.36 -0.11
CA LEU A 20 8.45 8.51 -1.19
C LEU A 20 9.23 9.33 -2.19
N ARG A 21 8.72 10.50 -2.63
CA ARG A 21 9.43 11.41 -3.52
C ARG A 21 10.70 11.96 -2.87
N GLN A 22 10.64 12.36 -1.62
CA GLN A 22 11.79 12.89 -0.90
C GLN A 22 12.91 11.84 -0.79
N GLY A 23 12.57 10.62 -0.35
CA GLY A 23 13.53 9.52 -0.25
C GLY A 23 14.11 9.12 -1.60
N LEU A 24 13.28 9.05 -2.64
CA LEU A 24 13.72 8.77 -4.00
C LEU A 24 14.68 9.85 -4.51
N ASN A 25 14.35 11.12 -4.37
CA ASN A 25 15.17 12.22 -4.86
C ASN A 25 16.49 12.35 -4.08
N TYR A 26 16.48 12.09 -2.78
CA TYR A 26 17.72 11.94 -2.01
C TYR A 26 18.61 10.85 -2.61
N ALA A 27 18.07 9.65 -2.80
CA ALA A 27 18.83 8.51 -3.31
C ALA A 27 19.34 8.75 -4.74
N LEU A 28 18.52 9.30 -5.64
CA LEU A 28 18.92 9.69 -7.00
C LEU A 28 20.09 10.68 -6.98
N SER A 29 20.09 11.66 -6.08
CA SER A 29 21.13 12.68 -5.97
C SER A 29 22.48 12.09 -5.61
N THR A 30 22.55 10.98 -4.85
CA THR A 30 23.81 10.31 -4.49
C THR A 30 24.55 9.74 -5.70
N GLN A 31 23.83 9.47 -6.79
CA GLN A 31 24.39 8.97 -8.05
C GLN A 31 24.39 10.04 -9.16
N GLY A 32 24.11 11.30 -8.81
CA GLY A 32 24.09 12.42 -9.77
C GLY A 32 22.91 12.41 -10.74
N PHE A 33 21.84 11.62 -10.46
CA PHE A 33 20.64 11.61 -11.28
C PHE A 33 19.73 12.79 -10.98
N ALA A 34 18.97 13.23 -11.99
CA ALA A 34 18.00 14.31 -11.87
C ALA A 34 16.83 13.91 -10.94
N PRO A 35 16.29 14.85 -10.16
CA PRO A 35 15.14 14.58 -9.30
C PRO A 35 13.87 14.31 -10.12
N ARG A 36 12.94 13.57 -9.53
CA ARG A 36 11.60 13.29 -10.08
C ARG A 36 10.54 14.17 -9.44
N THR A 37 9.59 14.57 -10.26
CA THR A 37 8.42 15.33 -9.83
C THR A 37 7.41 14.44 -9.11
N LEU A 38 6.48 15.05 -8.37
CA LEU A 38 5.43 14.31 -7.66
C LEU A 38 4.54 13.48 -8.60
N PRO A 39 4.08 14.00 -9.77
CA PRO A 39 3.32 13.20 -10.73
C PRO A 39 4.09 11.99 -11.29
N GLU A 40 5.39 12.12 -11.56
CA GLU A 40 6.22 10.99 -12.00
C GLU A 40 6.30 9.91 -10.91
N VAL A 41 6.58 10.31 -9.67
CA VAL A 41 6.66 9.35 -8.54
C VAL A 41 5.31 8.67 -8.32
N ARG A 42 4.19 9.41 -8.39
CA ARG A 42 2.83 8.84 -8.32
C ARG A 42 2.62 7.74 -9.37
N ALA A 43 3.10 7.94 -10.58
CA ALA A 43 2.99 6.94 -11.65
C ALA A 43 3.87 5.70 -11.41
N PHE A 44 4.98 5.83 -10.69
CA PHE A 44 5.95 4.76 -10.46
C PHE A 44 5.65 3.88 -9.25
N VAL A 45 4.89 4.40 -8.26
CA VAL A 45 4.56 3.70 -7.00
C VAL A 45 3.61 2.52 -7.25
N GLY A 46 3.67 1.49 -6.38
CA GLY A 46 2.75 0.34 -6.34
C GLY A 46 3.46 -1.02 -6.38
N ASN A 47 4.61 -1.13 -7.06
CA ASN A 47 5.34 -2.38 -7.24
C ASN A 47 6.59 -2.53 -6.34
N GLY A 48 6.68 -1.73 -5.27
CA GLY A 48 7.78 -1.73 -4.31
C GLY A 48 8.97 -0.87 -4.73
N ILE A 49 9.89 -0.64 -3.78
CA ILE A 49 10.97 0.36 -3.91
C ILE A 49 11.93 0.05 -5.06
N ARG A 50 12.28 -1.22 -5.27
CA ARG A 50 13.17 -1.58 -6.38
C ARG A 50 12.59 -1.13 -7.72
N LYS A 51 11.30 -1.41 -7.96
CA LYS A 51 10.62 -1.01 -9.20
C LYS A 51 10.44 0.50 -9.32
N LEU A 52 10.17 1.19 -8.22
CA LEU A 52 10.13 2.64 -8.16
C LEU A 52 11.45 3.26 -8.65
N ILE A 53 12.60 2.73 -8.19
CA ILE A 53 13.94 3.20 -8.59
C ILE A 53 14.23 2.88 -10.05
N GLU A 54 13.95 1.66 -10.52
CA GLU A 54 14.12 1.25 -11.92
C GLU A 54 13.39 2.18 -12.90
N LEU A 55 12.18 2.64 -12.52
CA LEU A 55 11.40 3.58 -13.32
C LEU A 55 11.89 5.03 -13.21
N ALA A 56 12.58 5.35 -12.12
CA ALA A 56 13.05 6.71 -11.84
C ALA A 56 14.42 7.03 -12.45
N VAL A 57 15.29 6.06 -12.64
CA VAL A 57 16.60 6.27 -13.26
C VAL A 57 16.47 6.41 -14.78
N PRO A 58 17.46 7.01 -15.48
CA PRO A 58 17.49 7.07 -16.93
C PRO A 58 17.47 5.67 -17.58
N ALA A 59 16.86 5.56 -18.76
CA ALA A 59 16.87 4.31 -19.52
C ALA A 59 18.32 3.90 -19.86
N GLY A 60 18.64 2.62 -19.64
CA GLY A 60 19.99 2.08 -19.85
C GLY A 60 20.95 2.24 -18.67
N THR A 61 20.47 2.74 -17.52
CA THR A 61 21.25 2.72 -16.26
C THR A 61 21.61 1.28 -15.91
N ASP A 62 22.86 1.03 -15.57
CA ASP A 62 23.32 -0.30 -15.21
C ASP A 62 22.82 -0.75 -13.81
N GLU A 63 22.87 -2.05 -13.59
CA GLU A 63 22.37 -2.71 -12.38
C GLU A 63 23.13 -2.24 -11.12
N ALA A 64 24.43 -1.96 -11.23
CA ALA A 64 25.24 -1.50 -10.10
C ALA A 64 24.80 -0.11 -9.62
N GLN A 65 24.49 0.78 -10.57
CA GLN A 65 23.97 2.11 -10.26
C GLN A 65 22.56 2.06 -9.67
N ILE A 66 21.68 1.18 -10.19
CA ILE A 66 20.35 0.96 -9.62
C ILE A 66 20.47 0.45 -8.18
N GLU A 67 21.38 -0.51 -7.92
CA GLU A 67 21.62 -1.01 -6.58
C GLU A 67 22.13 0.07 -5.64
N ALA A 68 23.07 0.91 -6.08
CA ALA A 68 23.58 2.01 -5.28
C ALA A 68 22.49 3.04 -4.89
N VAL A 69 21.53 3.31 -5.79
CA VAL A 69 20.36 4.14 -5.47
C VAL A 69 19.47 3.42 -4.44
N PHE A 70 19.26 2.12 -4.60
CA PHE A 70 18.44 1.33 -3.66
C PHE A 70 19.06 1.28 -2.26
N GLU A 71 20.37 1.08 -2.17
CA GLU A 71 21.11 1.09 -0.91
C GLU A 71 21.09 2.47 -0.22
N ALA A 72 21.11 3.56 -0.98
CA ALA A 72 20.99 4.92 -0.44
C ALA A 72 19.55 5.24 0.01
N PHE A 73 18.54 4.70 -0.69
CA PHE A 73 17.12 4.94 -0.37
C PHE A 73 16.74 4.36 0.99
N ASN A 74 17.06 3.09 1.24
CA ASN A 74 16.52 2.36 2.38
C ASN A 74 16.85 2.99 3.75
N PRO A 75 18.11 3.35 4.09
CA PRO A 75 18.42 3.96 5.38
C PRO A 75 17.83 5.36 5.52
N TYR A 76 17.77 6.14 4.43
CA TYR A 76 17.15 7.44 4.44
C TYR A 76 15.64 7.32 4.71
N TYR A 77 14.96 6.46 3.94
CA TYR A 77 13.53 6.29 4.06
C TYR A 77 13.11 5.66 5.39
N ALA A 78 13.96 4.84 6.01
CA ALA A 78 13.70 4.29 7.35
C ALA A 78 13.53 5.38 8.42
N VAL A 79 14.24 6.52 8.26
CA VAL A 79 14.16 7.66 9.18
C VAL A 79 13.05 8.64 8.78
N HIS A 80 12.84 8.84 7.47
CA HIS A 80 12.03 9.92 6.89
C HIS A 80 10.69 9.47 6.29
N CYS A 81 10.22 8.25 6.56
CA CYS A 81 9.00 7.72 5.97
C CYS A 81 7.69 8.31 6.54
N ALA A 82 7.79 9.19 7.56
CA ALA A 82 6.68 9.78 8.26
C ALA A 82 6.80 11.31 8.44
N ASP A 83 7.64 11.98 7.66
CA ASP A 83 7.86 13.43 7.77
C ASP A 83 6.64 14.22 7.23
N PHE A 84 6.05 13.75 6.13
CA PHE A 84 4.90 14.36 5.46
C PHE A 84 3.72 13.41 5.30
N THR A 85 3.91 12.13 5.59
CA THR A 85 2.86 11.11 5.51
C THR A 85 1.70 11.46 6.45
N THR A 86 0.48 11.34 5.96
CA THR A 86 -0.74 11.57 6.74
C THR A 86 -1.81 10.52 6.40
N PRO A 87 -2.66 10.14 7.35
CA PRO A 87 -3.87 9.37 7.04
C PRO A 87 -4.80 10.16 6.11
N TYR A 88 -5.44 9.46 5.17
CA TYR A 88 -6.53 10.09 4.43
C TYR A 88 -7.65 10.52 5.38
N PRO A 89 -8.33 11.65 5.10
CA PRO A 89 -9.41 12.15 5.96
C PRO A 89 -10.48 11.09 6.23
N GLY A 90 -10.78 10.83 7.50
CA GLY A 90 -11.80 9.87 7.93
C GLY A 90 -11.33 8.42 8.10
N ILE A 91 -10.13 8.03 7.66
CA ILE A 91 -9.62 6.65 7.76
C ILE A 91 -9.55 6.17 9.21
N SER A 92 -9.00 6.98 10.12
CA SER A 92 -8.89 6.57 11.53
C SER A 92 -10.25 6.35 12.18
N GLU A 93 -11.25 7.12 11.78
CA GLU A 93 -12.62 6.95 12.26
C GLU A 93 -13.26 5.69 11.68
N LEU A 94 -13.09 5.47 10.37
CA LEU A 94 -13.53 4.23 9.71
C LEU A 94 -12.98 2.98 10.41
N LEU A 95 -11.67 2.95 10.70
CA LEU A 95 -11.04 1.80 11.37
C LEU A 95 -11.59 1.58 12.79
N ARG A 96 -11.85 2.66 13.56
CA ARG A 96 -12.50 2.55 14.89
C ARG A 96 -13.92 2.01 14.77
N GLN A 97 -14.67 2.45 13.78
CA GLN A 97 -16.03 1.99 13.56
C GLN A 97 -16.08 0.53 13.14
N LEU A 98 -15.18 0.10 12.24
CA LEU A 98 -15.01 -1.30 11.87
C LEU A 98 -14.68 -2.17 13.10
N GLN A 99 -13.77 -1.72 13.95
CA GLN A 99 -13.41 -2.41 15.19
C GLN A 99 -14.62 -2.52 16.14
N ALA A 100 -15.42 -1.46 16.30
CA ALA A 100 -16.64 -1.47 17.11
C ALA A 100 -17.71 -2.44 16.54
N ASP A 101 -17.77 -2.59 15.23
CA ASP A 101 -18.66 -3.54 14.53
C ASP A 101 -18.11 -4.99 14.55
N GLY A 102 -16.95 -5.23 15.16
CA GLY A 102 -16.32 -6.55 15.22
C GLY A 102 -15.60 -6.97 13.95
N VAL A 103 -15.32 -6.04 13.03
CA VAL A 103 -14.53 -6.30 11.81
C VAL A 103 -13.04 -6.17 12.13
N VAL A 104 -12.30 -7.23 11.86
CA VAL A 104 -10.84 -7.25 12.01
C VAL A 104 -10.22 -6.50 10.83
N SER A 105 -9.33 -5.54 11.11
CA SER A 105 -8.60 -4.79 10.08
C SER A 105 -7.13 -5.20 10.05
N ALA A 106 -6.57 -5.38 8.85
CA ALA A 106 -5.17 -5.72 8.63
C ALA A 106 -4.60 -4.97 7.42
N VAL A 107 -3.26 -4.91 7.31
CA VAL A 107 -2.55 -4.27 6.19
C VAL A 107 -1.67 -5.27 5.46
N VAL A 108 -1.70 -5.22 4.11
CA VAL A 108 -0.77 -5.92 3.23
C VAL A 108 -0.28 -4.96 2.14
N SER A 109 1.01 -4.65 2.12
CA SER A 109 1.59 -3.65 1.21
C SER A 109 2.90 -4.12 0.56
N ASN A 110 3.23 -3.58 -0.62
CA ASN A 110 4.52 -3.75 -1.29
C ASN A 110 5.62 -2.82 -0.74
N LYS A 111 5.26 -1.96 0.22
CA LYS A 111 6.20 -1.13 0.99
C LYS A 111 7.10 -2.01 1.87
N PRO A 112 8.37 -1.65 2.15
CA PRO A 112 9.22 -2.41 3.06
C PRO A 112 8.55 -2.67 4.43
N ASP A 113 8.69 -3.90 4.95
CA ASP A 113 7.98 -4.36 6.16
C ASP A 113 8.26 -3.47 7.38
N TYR A 114 9.50 -2.99 7.54
CA TYR A 114 9.85 -2.05 8.62
C TYR A 114 9.02 -0.77 8.55
N ALA A 115 8.85 -0.20 7.35
CA ALA A 115 8.10 1.03 7.16
C ALA A 115 6.58 0.82 7.35
N VAL A 116 6.04 -0.32 6.88
CA VAL A 116 4.64 -0.68 7.15
C VAL A 116 4.38 -0.76 8.65
N LYS A 117 5.24 -1.43 9.41
CA LYS A 117 5.10 -1.56 10.87
C LYS A 117 5.21 -0.23 11.60
N THR A 118 6.21 0.58 11.23
CA THR A 118 6.40 1.91 11.82
C THR A 118 5.18 2.80 11.60
N LEU A 119 4.72 2.91 10.36
CA LEU A 119 3.58 3.76 10.00
C LEU A 119 2.27 3.25 10.59
N SER A 120 2.04 1.93 10.58
CA SER A 120 0.86 1.32 11.20
C SER A 120 0.80 1.58 12.72
N ALA A 121 1.92 1.46 13.42
CA ALA A 121 1.99 1.72 14.84
C ALA A 121 1.82 3.21 15.18
N GLN A 122 2.35 4.11 14.34
CA GLN A 122 2.27 5.54 14.54
C GLN A 122 0.87 6.10 14.29
N TYR A 123 0.22 5.72 13.18
CA TYR A 123 -1.04 6.34 12.75
C TYR A 123 -2.29 5.57 13.19
N PHE A 124 -2.17 4.25 13.42
CA PHE A 124 -3.31 3.37 13.70
C PHE A 124 -3.09 2.48 14.94
N PRO A 125 -2.61 3.05 16.08
CA PRO A 125 -2.30 2.25 17.27
C PRO A 125 -3.54 1.50 17.77
N GLY A 126 -3.43 0.16 17.84
CA GLY A 126 -4.51 -0.72 18.31
C GLY A 126 -5.68 -0.93 17.35
N LEU A 127 -5.63 -0.35 16.14
CA LEU A 127 -6.71 -0.48 15.14
C LEU A 127 -6.44 -1.56 14.09
N LEU A 128 -5.19 -1.97 13.92
CA LEU A 128 -4.78 -3.00 12.97
C LEU A 128 -4.32 -4.25 13.72
N ALA A 129 -4.95 -5.38 13.45
CA ALA A 129 -4.63 -6.66 14.09
C ALA A 129 -3.35 -7.30 13.52
N ALA A 130 -3.02 -6.99 12.26
CA ALA A 130 -1.78 -7.39 11.60
C ALA A 130 -1.37 -6.35 10.54
N SER A 131 -0.05 -6.25 10.31
CA SER A 131 0.51 -5.46 9.22
C SER A 131 1.70 -6.19 8.60
N ALA A 132 1.65 -6.40 7.29
CA ALA A 132 2.67 -7.08 6.52
C ALA A 132 3.13 -6.21 5.35
N GLY A 133 4.45 -6.04 5.25
CA GLY A 133 5.12 -5.40 4.14
C GLY A 133 5.96 -6.37 3.32
N ALA A 134 6.66 -5.83 2.32
CA ALA A 134 7.60 -6.60 1.52
C ALA A 134 8.79 -7.03 2.38
N LYS A 135 9.10 -8.33 2.35
CA LYS A 135 10.23 -8.95 3.03
C LYS A 135 10.79 -10.11 2.20
N ASP A 136 12.01 -10.53 2.50
CA ASP A 136 12.65 -11.65 1.82
C ASP A 136 11.85 -12.95 2.01
N GLY A 137 11.84 -13.78 0.97
CA GLY A 137 11.15 -15.07 0.98
C GLY A 137 9.62 -15.00 0.77
N VAL A 138 9.02 -13.80 0.72
CA VAL A 138 7.61 -13.60 0.42
C VAL A 138 7.46 -12.85 -0.90
N ARG A 139 6.74 -13.43 -1.86
CA ARG A 139 6.49 -12.78 -3.15
C ARG A 139 5.59 -11.56 -2.96
N LYS A 140 5.98 -10.43 -3.59
CA LYS A 140 5.22 -9.18 -3.53
C LYS A 140 3.87 -9.29 -4.24
N LYS A 141 2.93 -8.42 -3.88
CA LYS A 141 1.72 -8.19 -4.65
C LYS A 141 2.09 -7.96 -6.13
N PRO A 142 1.34 -8.53 -7.10
CA PRO A 142 0.03 -9.16 -6.95
C PRO A 142 0.02 -10.63 -6.53
N CYS A 143 1.17 -11.25 -6.13
CA CYS A 143 1.13 -12.56 -5.51
C CYS A 143 0.41 -12.48 -4.15
N PRO A 144 -0.45 -13.47 -3.83
CA PRO A 144 -1.29 -13.42 -2.64
C PRO A 144 -0.59 -13.90 -1.35
N ASP A 145 0.71 -14.17 -1.40
CA ASP A 145 1.48 -14.79 -0.32
C ASP A 145 1.33 -14.05 1.01
N ALA A 146 1.49 -12.72 1.00
CA ALA A 146 1.36 -11.89 2.20
C ALA A 146 -0.10 -11.84 2.71
N VAL A 147 -1.09 -11.92 1.81
CA VAL A 147 -2.51 -12.02 2.21
C VAL A 147 -2.75 -13.32 2.97
N PHE A 148 -2.29 -14.45 2.44
CA PHE A 148 -2.44 -15.75 3.11
C PHE A 148 -1.65 -15.83 4.42
N GLU A 149 -0.49 -15.17 4.48
CA GLU A 149 0.28 -15.10 5.73
C GLU A 149 -0.49 -14.34 6.82
N VAL A 150 -1.07 -13.18 6.49
CA VAL A 150 -1.88 -12.38 7.42
C VAL A 150 -3.14 -13.15 7.85
N VAL A 151 -3.86 -13.76 6.93
CA VAL A 151 -5.05 -14.58 7.25
C VAL A 151 -4.69 -15.70 8.23
N ARG A 152 -3.59 -16.42 7.99
CA ARG A 152 -3.13 -17.50 8.88
C ARG A 152 -2.66 -16.97 10.24
N GLN A 153 -1.93 -15.87 10.26
CA GLN A 153 -1.48 -15.23 11.51
C GLN A 153 -2.65 -14.85 12.41
N LEU A 154 -3.77 -14.45 11.83
CA LEU A 154 -4.98 -14.04 12.54
C LEU A 154 -5.92 -15.23 12.87
N GLY A 155 -5.63 -16.44 12.39
CA GLY A 155 -6.56 -17.57 12.48
C GLY A 155 -7.89 -17.29 11.78
N ALA A 156 -7.82 -16.55 10.67
CA ALA A 156 -8.98 -15.94 10.01
C ALA A 156 -9.42 -16.68 8.74
N GLU A 157 -8.99 -17.95 8.55
CA GLU A 157 -9.27 -18.73 7.34
C GLU A 157 -10.76 -18.99 7.10
N ALA A 158 -11.56 -18.97 8.16
CA ALA A 158 -13.01 -19.13 8.07
C ALA A 158 -13.77 -17.79 8.00
N LEU A 159 -13.08 -16.65 8.10
CA LEU A 159 -13.71 -15.34 8.07
C LEU A 159 -14.04 -14.92 6.64
N ARG A 160 -15.14 -14.21 6.48
CA ARG A 160 -15.51 -13.55 5.24
C ARG A 160 -14.64 -12.32 5.05
N ALA A 161 -13.60 -12.44 4.24
CA ALA A 161 -12.59 -11.41 4.01
C ALA A 161 -12.85 -10.61 2.73
N VAL A 162 -12.33 -9.36 2.70
CA VAL A 162 -12.31 -8.48 1.53
C VAL A 162 -10.97 -7.75 1.48
N TYR A 163 -10.49 -7.48 0.27
CA TYR A 163 -9.28 -6.69 0.04
C TYR A 163 -9.65 -5.26 -0.39
N ILE A 164 -8.97 -4.26 0.15
CA ILE A 164 -9.21 -2.84 -0.15
C ILE A 164 -7.90 -2.21 -0.63
N GLY A 165 -7.93 -1.52 -1.79
CA GLY A 165 -6.76 -0.87 -2.35
C GLY A 165 -7.10 0.19 -3.40
N ASP A 166 -6.09 0.93 -3.85
CA ASP A 166 -6.25 2.06 -4.77
C ASP A 166 -5.62 1.83 -6.16
N SER A 167 -5.13 0.61 -6.43
CA SER A 167 -4.36 0.34 -7.65
C SER A 167 -4.77 -0.93 -8.37
N GLU A 168 -4.31 -1.04 -9.63
CA GLU A 168 -4.40 -2.27 -10.44
C GLU A 168 -3.71 -3.48 -9.79
N VAL A 169 -2.67 -3.21 -8.99
CA VAL A 169 -1.95 -4.24 -8.24
C VAL A 169 -2.85 -4.85 -7.16
N ASP A 170 -3.68 -4.03 -6.51
CA ASP A 170 -4.59 -4.48 -5.46
C ASP A 170 -5.74 -5.31 -6.02
N VAL A 171 -6.32 -4.88 -7.15
CA VAL A 171 -7.34 -5.66 -7.88
C VAL A 171 -6.81 -7.03 -8.27
N ALA A 172 -5.58 -7.08 -8.80
CA ALA A 172 -4.94 -8.33 -9.15
C ALA A 172 -4.61 -9.19 -7.92
N THR A 173 -4.18 -8.56 -6.81
CA THR A 173 -3.88 -9.25 -5.53
C THR A 173 -5.14 -9.93 -4.97
N ALA A 174 -6.25 -9.19 -4.90
CA ALA A 174 -7.53 -9.72 -4.44
C ALA A 174 -7.98 -10.91 -5.30
N ARG A 175 -7.93 -10.75 -6.62
CA ARG A 175 -8.26 -11.85 -7.57
C ARG A 175 -7.39 -13.08 -7.35
N ASN A 176 -6.09 -12.91 -7.20
CA ASN A 176 -5.14 -14.01 -6.99
C ASN A 176 -5.30 -14.67 -5.61
N ALA A 177 -5.81 -13.93 -4.62
CA ALA A 177 -6.15 -14.44 -3.30
C ALA A 177 -7.55 -15.08 -3.23
N GLY A 178 -8.36 -14.97 -4.29
CA GLY A 178 -9.75 -15.43 -4.30
C GLY A 178 -10.67 -14.58 -3.42
N LEU A 179 -10.33 -13.31 -3.20
CA LEU A 179 -11.09 -12.38 -2.36
C LEU A 179 -11.84 -11.36 -3.22
N PRO A 180 -13.02 -10.88 -2.78
CA PRO A 180 -13.61 -9.67 -3.29
C PRO A 180 -12.65 -8.48 -3.14
N CYS A 181 -12.71 -7.52 -4.09
CA CYS A 181 -11.95 -6.28 -4.05
C CYS A 181 -12.88 -5.08 -3.98
N ILE A 182 -12.63 -4.17 -3.04
CA ILE A 182 -13.20 -2.83 -3.04
C ILE A 182 -12.06 -1.86 -3.35
N SER A 183 -12.14 -1.18 -4.49
CA SER A 183 -11.18 -0.15 -4.87
C SER A 183 -11.59 1.20 -4.30
N VAL A 184 -10.61 2.05 -3.99
CA VAL A 184 -10.82 3.42 -3.52
C VAL A 184 -10.23 4.40 -4.52
N SER A 185 -10.93 5.51 -4.80
CA SER A 185 -10.57 6.45 -5.86
C SER A 185 -9.82 7.70 -5.39
N TRP A 186 -9.57 7.84 -4.08
CA TRP A 186 -8.79 8.95 -3.53
C TRP A 186 -7.28 8.74 -3.54
N GLY A 187 -6.82 7.54 -3.96
CA GLY A 187 -5.42 7.14 -3.92
C GLY A 187 -4.58 7.60 -5.12
N PHE A 188 -3.57 6.81 -5.45
CA PHE A 188 -2.56 7.18 -6.46
C PHE A 188 -2.99 6.87 -7.89
N ARG A 189 -3.98 6.01 -8.11
CA ARG A 189 -4.49 5.71 -9.46
C ARG A 189 -5.78 6.46 -9.75
N ASP A 190 -5.88 6.90 -11.00
CA ASP A 190 -7.12 7.49 -11.49
C ASP A 190 -8.19 6.40 -11.68
N ARG A 191 -9.45 6.79 -11.58
CA ARG A 191 -10.60 5.87 -11.65
C ARG A 191 -10.58 4.97 -12.88
N ASP A 192 -10.17 5.51 -14.03
CA ASP A 192 -10.12 4.78 -15.29
C ASP A 192 -9.12 3.60 -15.24
N VAL A 193 -8.01 3.76 -14.52
CA VAL A 193 -7.04 2.66 -14.30
C VAL A 193 -7.68 1.54 -13.49
N LEU A 194 -8.44 1.86 -12.46
CA LEU A 194 -9.16 0.87 -11.64
C LEU A 194 -10.22 0.12 -12.44
N VAL A 195 -11.02 0.85 -13.24
CA VAL A 195 -12.02 0.26 -14.13
C VAL A 195 -11.37 -0.68 -15.14
N ASN A 196 -10.28 -0.25 -15.79
CA ASN A 196 -9.54 -1.06 -16.75
C ASN A 196 -8.88 -2.30 -16.11
N ALA A 197 -8.52 -2.24 -14.82
CA ALA A 197 -8.03 -3.39 -14.06
C ALA A 197 -9.14 -4.40 -13.70
N GLY A 198 -10.41 -4.05 -13.92
CA GLY A 198 -11.57 -4.88 -13.62
C GLY A 198 -12.10 -4.69 -12.19
N ALA A 199 -11.91 -3.51 -11.59
CA ALA A 199 -12.53 -3.19 -10.31
C ALA A 199 -14.06 -3.13 -10.45
N GLU A 200 -14.77 -3.99 -9.72
CA GLU A 200 -16.23 -4.08 -9.74
C GLU A 200 -16.88 -3.06 -8.79
N THR A 201 -16.23 -2.81 -7.65
CA THR A 201 -16.68 -1.85 -6.64
C THR A 201 -15.62 -0.78 -6.46
N ILE A 202 -15.97 0.49 -6.72
CA ILE A 202 -15.08 1.64 -6.53
C ILE A 202 -15.78 2.66 -5.64
N CYS A 203 -15.20 2.89 -4.45
CA CYS A 203 -15.69 3.86 -3.47
C CYS A 203 -14.90 5.17 -3.59
N ASP A 204 -15.62 6.30 -3.57
CA ASP A 204 -15.06 7.65 -3.65
C ASP A 204 -15.11 8.43 -2.32
N SER A 205 -15.63 7.79 -1.27
CA SER A 205 -15.71 8.36 0.08
C SER A 205 -15.64 7.28 1.16
N MET A 206 -15.31 7.71 2.39
CA MET A 206 -15.28 6.82 3.56
C MET A 206 -16.66 6.23 3.86
N ASP A 207 -17.73 7.02 3.70
CA ASP A 207 -19.10 6.54 3.89
C ASP A 207 -19.51 5.47 2.86
N ALA A 208 -19.06 5.61 1.61
CA ALA A 208 -19.29 4.60 0.58
C ALA A 208 -18.53 3.32 0.89
N LEU A 209 -17.26 3.44 1.32
CA LEU A 209 -16.44 2.29 1.71
C LEU A 209 -17.05 1.57 2.93
N TYR A 210 -17.45 2.31 3.95
CA TYR A 210 -18.09 1.71 5.14
C TYR A 210 -19.36 0.93 4.78
N ARG A 211 -20.24 1.52 3.94
CA ARG A 211 -21.45 0.82 3.47
C ARG A 211 -21.11 -0.44 2.69
N ALA A 212 -20.17 -0.38 1.75
CA ALA A 212 -19.75 -1.54 0.96
C ALA A 212 -19.20 -2.67 1.85
N LEU A 213 -18.46 -2.33 2.92
CA LEU A 213 -17.96 -3.30 3.89
C LEU A 213 -19.06 -3.97 4.72
N ARG A 214 -20.16 -3.27 4.96
CA ARG A 214 -21.31 -3.80 5.70
C ARG A 214 -22.29 -4.62 4.84
N GLU A 215 -22.48 -4.26 3.60
CA GLU A 215 -23.40 -4.92 2.66
C GLU A 215 -22.80 -6.21 2.07
N GLY A 216 -21.51 -6.30 1.96
CA GLY A 216 -20.76 -7.49 1.54
C GLY A 216 -20.65 -8.54 2.65
#